data_57b3d63dca16e002eedc880b217513e0
#
_entry.id   57b3d63dca16e002eedc880b217513e0
#
_cell.length_a   1.000
_cell.length_b   1.000
_cell.length_c   1.000
_cell.angle_alpha   90.00
_cell.angle_beta   90.00
_cell.angle_gamma   90.00
#
_symmetry.space_group_name_H-M   'P 1'
#
loop_
_entity.id
_entity.type
_entity.pdbx_description
1 polymer ?
#
loop_
_entity_poly.entity_id
_entity_poly.type
_entity_poly.pdbx_seq_one_letter_code
_entity_poly.pdbx_strand_id
1 'polypeptide(L)'
;VVGTAEAARGGGPMTRLAVLVPGGKGQVGSELAAILDARREDLVHAPGSAELDITDPESARDAVEAFAQAARDAELRPVVINTAAYTAVDAAESDPEGAQRVNVAGPAALAEACRDGGMPLLHVSTDYVFPGDADRPYEPGDDTGPRTVYGRTKLEGERAVLESGARAWIVRTAWVYGAHGGNFVKTMARLAAQRDELSVVDDQIGSPTWAADLARGLLELADPVAAGTGPQQRVLHCTNAGSTSWFEFARAIFAELGLDPNRVNPCTSADYPTRTPRPAYSVLSENAWREAGLTPLRPWQDALGEAFATSGGAFRHRG
;
A
#
# COMPACT_ATOMS: atom_id res chain seq x y z
N VAL A 1 5.03 33.04 -39.11
CA VAL A 1 4.52 33.20 -37.73
C VAL A 1 4.24 31.83 -37.21
N VAL A 2 5.15 31.27 -36.46
CA VAL A 2 5.06 29.95 -35.84
C VAL A 2 4.56 30.21 -34.41
N GLY A 3 3.32 29.84 -34.16
CA GLY A 3 2.74 29.84 -32.79
C GLY A 3 3.13 28.58 -32.07
N THR A 4 3.99 28.69 -31.08
CA THR A 4 4.30 27.64 -30.11
C THR A 4 3.11 27.47 -29.17
N ALA A 5 2.43 26.32 -29.27
CA ALA A 5 1.45 25.90 -28.28
C ALA A 5 2.20 25.45 -27.02
N GLU A 6 2.24 26.31 -26.03
CA GLU A 6 2.69 26.03 -24.68
C GLU A 6 1.56 25.23 -23.98
N ALA A 7 1.78 23.92 -23.85
CA ALA A 7 0.88 23.05 -23.11
C ALA A 7 0.90 23.50 -21.63
N ALA A 8 -0.16 24.16 -21.19
CA ALA A 8 -0.40 24.53 -19.81
C ALA A 8 -0.42 23.25 -18.95
N ARG A 9 0.65 22.99 -18.23
CA ARG A 9 0.64 22.08 -17.07
C ARG A 9 -0.20 22.76 -16.01
N GLY A 10 -1.43 22.29 -15.83
CA GLY A 10 -2.36 22.73 -14.80
C GLY A 10 -1.91 22.30 -13.40
N GLY A 11 -0.84 22.91 -12.89
CA GLY A 11 -0.48 22.82 -11.48
C GLY A 11 -1.17 23.96 -10.74
N GLY A 12 -2.40 23.75 -10.27
CA GLY A 12 -2.96 24.59 -9.21
C GLY A 12 -2.09 24.48 -7.96
N PRO A 13 -2.11 25.47 -7.04
CA PRO A 13 -1.33 25.37 -5.80
C PRO A 13 -1.74 24.09 -5.08
N MET A 14 -0.75 23.23 -4.75
CA MET A 14 -1.00 22.00 -4.00
C MET A 14 -1.72 22.35 -2.71
N THR A 15 -2.83 21.66 -2.45
CA THR A 15 -3.62 21.88 -1.23
C THR A 15 -2.77 21.48 -0.03
N ARG A 16 -2.66 22.35 0.95
CA ARG A 16 -2.00 22.05 2.22
C ARG A 16 -2.86 21.09 3.02
N LEU A 17 -2.29 19.95 3.40
CA LEU A 17 -3.00 18.85 4.05
C LEU A 17 -2.60 18.72 5.53
N ALA A 18 -3.54 18.27 6.34
CA ALA A 18 -3.26 17.64 7.63
C ALA A 18 -3.51 16.14 7.49
N VAL A 19 -2.46 15.33 7.62
CA VAL A 19 -2.53 13.87 7.38
C VAL A 19 -2.22 13.08 8.64
N LEU A 20 -3.21 12.35 9.15
CA LEU A 20 -3.03 11.34 10.19
C LEU A 20 -2.76 9.98 9.54
N VAL A 21 -1.64 9.34 9.91
CA VAL A 21 -1.19 8.07 9.31
C VAL A 21 -1.07 6.98 10.38
N PRO A 22 -2.17 6.31 10.79
CA PRO A 22 -2.08 5.11 11.62
C PRO A 22 -1.23 4.04 10.92
N GLY A 23 -0.31 3.40 11.66
CA GLY A 23 0.69 2.51 11.07
C GLY A 23 1.91 3.25 10.48
N GLY A 24 2.16 4.47 10.93
CA GLY A 24 3.22 5.36 10.43
C GLY A 24 4.65 4.81 10.50
N LYS A 25 4.89 3.75 11.25
CA LYS A 25 6.21 3.06 11.33
C LYS A 25 6.33 1.86 10.38
N GLY A 26 5.26 1.54 9.64
CA GLY A 26 5.25 0.52 8.59
C GLY A 26 5.89 1.00 7.28
N GLN A 27 5.97 0.12 6.27
CA GLN A 27 6.61 0.44 4.99
C GLN A 27 6.00 1.69 4.33
N VAL A 28 4.68 1.68 4.11
CA VAL A 28 3.97 2.78 3.44
C VAL A 28 3.85 4.01 4.35
N GLY A 29 3.57 3.79 5.64
CA GLY A 29 3.44 4.88 6.61
C GLY A 29 4.71 5.70 6.77
N SER A 30 5.88 5.05 6.78
CA SER A 30 7.18 5.75 6.85
C SER A 30 7.47 6.58 5.60
N GLU A 31 7.10 6.09 4.41
CA GLU A 31 7.24 6.85 3.16
C GLU A 31 6.28 8.05 3.12
N LEU A 32 5.03 7.88 3.57
CA LEU A 32 4.08 8.98 3.71
C LEU A 32 4.63 10.07 4.64
N ALA A 33 5.11 9.68 5.81
CA ALA A 33 5.70 10.62 6.77
C ALA A 33 6.88 11.39 6.17
N ALA A 34 7.81 10.69 5.51
CA ALA A 34 8.99 11.31 4.90
C ALA A 34 8.63 12.31 3.77
N ILE A 35 7.64 11.96 2.93
CA ILE A 35 7.18 12.86 1.85
C ILE A 35 6.50 14.10 2.43
N LEU A 36 5.65 13.94 3.44
CA LEU A 36 4.92 15.05 4.08
C LEU A 36 5.87 15.96 4.86
N ASP A 37 6.80 15.41 5.63
CA ASP A 37 7.81 16.19 6.35
C ASP A 37 8.67 17.05 5.40
N ALA A 38 8.96 16.54 4.19
CA ALA A 38 9.68 17.30 3.18
C ALA A 38 8.88 18.49 2.60
N ARG A 39 7.54 18.44 2.64
CA ARG A 39 6.65 19.51 2.16
C ARG A 39 6.56 20.71 3.08
N ARG A 40 6.98 20.62 4.33
CA ARG A 40 7.06 21.68 5.37
C ARG A 40 5.78 22.50 5.66
N GLU A 41 4.83 22.50 4.75
CA GLU A 41 3.57 23.24 4.83
C GLU A 41 2.40 22.37 5.29
N ASP A 42 2.59 21.05 5.23
CA ASP A 42 1.62 20.08 5.69
C ASP A 42 1.80 19.78 7.19
N LEU A 43 0.70 19.37 7.84
CA LEU A 43 0.74 18.80 9.19
C LEU A 43 0.70 17.29 9.09
N VAL A 44 1.67 16.59 9.67
CA VAL A 44 1.70 15.13 9.67
C VAL A 44 1.77 14.59 11.09
N HIS A 45 0.97 13.56 11.37
CA HIS A 45 1.10 12.71 12.55
C HIS A 45 1.07 11.25 12.11
N ALA A 46 2.19 10.55 12.25
CA ALA A 46 2.39 9.19 11.76
C ALA A 46 2.76 8.23 12.92
N PRO A 47 1.78 7.93 13.82
CA PRO A 47 2.00 7.12 14.99
C PRO A 47 2.21 5.65 14.64
N GLY A 48 3.05 4.96 15.41
CA GLY A 48 3.11 3.50 15.44
C GLY A 48 2.04 2.92 16.36
N SER A 49 1.93 1.58 16.40
CA SER A 49 0.93 0.88 17.22
C SER A 49 1.08 1.09 18.73
N ALA A 50 2.26 1.47 19.21
CA ALA A 50 2.48 1.81 20.62
C ALA A 50 1.96 3.22 20.98
N GLU A 51 1.77 4.09 19.97
CA GLU A 51 1.32 5.48 20.15
C GLU A 51 -0.17 5.62 19.82
N LEU A 52 -0.67 4.82 18.88
CA LEU A 52 -2.06 4.74 18.49
C LEU A 52 -2.45 3.27 18.24
N ASP A 53 -3.16 2.69 19.18
CA ASP A 53 -3.78 1.38 19.01
C ASP A 53 -5.16 1.56 18.37
N ILE A 54 -5.24 1.31 17.05
CA ILE A 54 -6.52 1.40 16.33
C ILE A 54 -7.54 0.34 16.77
N THR A 55 -7.12 -0.73 17.46
CA THR A 55 -8.03 -1.77 17.96
C THR A 55 -8.76 -1.38 19.24
N ASP A 56 -8.33 -0.27 19.86
CA ASP A 56 -9.03 0.39 20.96
C ASP A 56 -9.88 1.56 20.40
N PRO A 57 -11.23 1.46 20.45
CA PRO A 57 -12.11 2.50 19.92
C PRO A 57 -11.94 3.88 20.61
N GLU A 58 -11.57 3.92 21.89
CA GLU A 58 -11.33 5.16 22.63
C GLU A 58 -10.06 5.82 22.12
N SER A 59 -8.96 5.05 22.01
CA SER A 59 -7.70 5.52 21.44
C SER A 59 -7.88 6.06 20.00
N ALA A 60 -8.63 5.36 19.16
CA ALA A 60 -8.91 5.80 17.79
C ALA A 60 -9.71 7.12 17.75
N ARG A 61 -10.73 7.25 18.62
CA ARG A 61 -11.55 8.46 18.72
C ARG A 61 -10.74 9.66 19.18
N ASP A 62 -10.00 9.50 20.28
CA ASP A 62 -9.21 10.58 20.85
C ASP A 62 -8.16 11.09 19.87
N ALA A 63 -7.48 10.17 19.16
CA ALA A 63 -6.47 10.54 18.16
C ALA A 63 -7.09 11.31 16.98
N VAL A 64 -8.22 10.85 16.46
CA VAL A 64 -8.91 11.52 15.33
C VAL A 64 -9.43 12.88 15.76
N GLU A 65 -10.05 13.00 16.95
CA GLU A 65 -10.60 14.26 17.48
C GLU A 65 -9.48 15.29 17.71
N ALA A 66 -8.41 14.89 18.40
CA ALA A 66 -7.26 15.76 18.64
C ALA A 66 -6.60 16.22 17.34
N PHE A 67 -6.46 15.32 16.37
CA PHE A 67 -5.89 15.67 15.08
C PHE A 67 -6.79 16.57 14.24
N ALA A 68 -8.10 16.33 14.25
CA ALA A 68 -9.08 17.20 13.60
C ALA A 68 -9.05 18.62 14.18
N GLN A 69 -8.85 18.75 15.50
CA GLN A 69 -8.71 20.07 16.14
C GLN A 69 -7.40 20.74 15.69
N ALA A 70 -6.27 20.04 15.71
CA ALA A 70 -4.99 20.59 15.25
C ALA A 70 -5.03 21.03 13.78
N ALA A 71 -5.74 20.30 12.92
CA ALA A 71 -5.93 20.66 11.52
C ALA A 71 -6.77 21.94 11.37
N ARG A 72 -7.83 22.08 12.16
CA ARG A 72 -8.65 23.33 12.19
C ARG A 72 -7.83 24.54 12.65
N ASP A 73 -7.04 24.37 13.73
CA ASP A 73 -6.21 25.46 14.27
C ASP A 73 -5.12 25.90 13.27
N ALA A 74 -4.64 24.97 12.43
CA ALA A 74 -3.69 25.24 11.37
C ALA A 74 -4.33 25.69 10.03
N GLU A 75 -5.66 25.72 9.95
CA GLU A 75 -6.42 26.01 8.71
C GLU A 75 -6.07 25.05 7.55
N LEU A 76 -5.83 23.77 7.89
CA LEU A 76 -5.49 22.72 6.94
C LEU A 76 -6.67 21.79 6.68
N ARG A 77 -6.65 21.10 5.53
CA ARG A 77 -7.65 20.10 5.18
C ARG A 77 -7.24 18.74 5.74
N PRO A 78 -8.03 18.16 6.68
CA PRO A 78 -7.66 16.91 7.30
C PRO A 78 -8.02 15.70 6.44
N VAL A 79 -7.18 14.66 6.52
CA VAL A 79 -7.44 13.33 5.98
C VAL A 79 -6.73 12.28 6.83
N VAL A 80 -7.35 11.11 6.98
CA VAL A 80 -6.71 9.93 7.60
C VAL A 80 -6.30 8.97 6.49
N ILE A 81 -5.05 8.50 6.51
CA ILE A 81 -4.55 7.45 5.62
C ILE A 81 -4.14 6.25 6.48
N ASN A 82 -5.04 5.30 6.64
CA ASN A 82 -4.79 4.11 7.45
C ASN A 82 -3.92 3.10 6.73
N THR A 83 -2.69 2.94 7.18
CA THR A 83 -1.72 1.93 6.73
C THR A 83 -1.50 0.82 7.76
N ALA A 84 -2.16 0.89 8.93
CA ALA A 84 -2.06 -0.12 9.97
C ALA A 84 -2.78 -1.40 9.54
N ALA A 85 -2.10 -2.54 9.61
CA ALA A 85 -2.64 -3.84 9.29
C ALA A 85 -1.80 -4.97 9.92
N TYR A 86 -2.43 -6.10 10.17
CA TYR A 86 -1.77 -7.37 10.42
C TYR A 86 -1.43 -8.01 9.07
N THR A 87 -0.17 -7.90 8.64
CA THR A 87 0.26 -8.26 7.27
C THR A 87 1.00 -9.60 7.18
N ALA A 88 1.24 -10.27 8.29
CA ALA A 88 1.94 -11.56 8.33
C ALA A 88 1.00 -12.70 7.92
N VAL A 89 0.88 -12.95 6.60
CA VAL A 89 -0.07 -13.90 5.99
C VAL A 89 -0.05 -15.28 6.65
N ASP A 90 1.14 -15.87 6.83
CA ASP A 90 1.26 -17.21 7.44
C ASP A 90 0.98 -17.21 8.95
N ALA A 91 1.33 -16.12 9.66
CA ALA A 91 1.04 -15.97 11.07
C ALA A 91 -0.46 -15.78 11.33
N ALA A 92 -1.19 -15.14 10.42
CA ALA A 92 -2.63 -14.94 10.51
C ALA A 92 -3.41 -16.27 10.58
N GLU A 93 -2.92 -17.33 9.89
CA GLU A 93 -3.55 -18.66 9.98
C GLU A 93 -3.41 -19.28 11.39
N SER A 94 -2.43 -18.86 12.16
CA SER A 94 -2.20 -19.33 13.54
C SER A 94 -2.75 -18.37 14.59
N ASP A 95 -3.04 -17.11 14.21
CA ASP A 95 -3.60 -16.06 15.07
C ASP A 95 -4.76 -15.33 14.35
N PRO A 96 -5.85 -16.05 14.03
CA PRO A 96 -6.98 -15.43 13.33
C PRO A 96 -7.67 -14.34 14.17
N GLU A 97 -7.67 -14.46 15.49
CA GLU A 97 -8.24 -13.46 16.39
C GLU A 97 -7.42 -12.15 16.38
N GLY A 98 -6.08 -12.26 16.38
CA GLY A 98 -5.21 -11.10 16.24
C GLY A 98 -5.38 -10.41 14.89
N ALA A 99 -5.46 -11.19 13.80
CA ALA A 99 -5.76 -10.68 12.48
C ALA A 99 -7.14 -9.99 12.42
N GLN A 100 -8.17 -10.58 13.06
CA GLN A 100 -9.51 -10.00 13.12
C GLN A 100 -9.52 -8.66 13.89
N ARG A 101 -8.86 -8.60 15.05
CA ARG A 101 -8.79 -7.35 15.81
C ARG A 101 -8.15 -6.23 15.01
N VAL A 102 -6.99 -6.49 14.37
CA VAL A 102 -6.22 -5.45 13.69
C VAL A 102 -6.80 -5.12 12.32
N ASN A 103 -7.29 -6.11 11.55
CA ASN A 103 -7.73 -5.90 10.17
C ASN A 103 -9.23 -5.58 10.05
N VAL A 104 -10.04 -5.84 11.07
CA VAL A 104 -11.50 -5.60 11.03
C VAL A 104 -11.91 -4.61 12.11
N ALA A 105 -11.74 -4.95 13.39
CA ALA A 105 -12.19 -4.09 14.48
C ALA A 105 -11.47 -2.74 14.49
N GLY A 106 -10.15 -2.74 14.24
CA GLY A 106 -9.37 -1.51 14.16
C GLY A 106 -9.84 -0.55 13.06
N PRO A 107 -9.91 -0.97 11.78
CA PRO A 107 -10.43 -0.12 10.72
C PRO A 107 -11.89 0.33 10.92
N ALA A 108 -12.74 -0.52 11.51
CA ALA A 108 -14.12 -0.16 11.86
C ALA A 108 -14.15 0.99 12.88
N ALA A 109 -13.44 0.86 14.00
CA ALA A 109 -13.34 1.88 15.04
C ALA A 109 -12.78 3.20 14.49
N LEU A 110 -11.72 3.12 13.66
CA LEU A 110 -11.13 4.29 13.02
C LEU A 110 -12.12 4.97 12.06
N ALA A 111 -12.89 4.20 11.28
CA ALA A 111 -13.88 4.74 10.37
C ALA A 111 -15.04 5.42 11.11
N GLU A 112 -15.50 4.85 12.22
CA GLU A 112 -16.50 5.49 13.10
C GLU A 112 -15.97 6.81 13.68
N ALA A 113 -14.73 6.82 14.19
CA ALA A 113 -14.09 8.02 14.68
C ALA A 113 -13.97 9.10 13.57
N CYS A 114 -13.59 8.70 12.36
CA CYS A 114 -13.51 9.59 11.20
C CYS A 114 -14.88 10.17 10.80
N ARG A 115 -15.95 9.36 10.83
CA ARG A 115 -17.32 9.82 10.60
C ARG A 115 -17.70 10.89 11.61
N ASP A 116 -17.52 10.61 12.88
CA ASP A 116 -17.91 11.50 13.98
C ASP A 116 -17.07 12.79 14.01
N GLY A 117 -15.77 12.69 13.69
CA GLY A 117 -14.87 13.84 13.54
C GLY A 117 -14.98 14.58 12.20
N GLY A 118 -15.80 14.11 11.26
CA GLY A 118 -15.96 14.69 9.92
C GLY A 118 -14.74 14.58 9.01
N MET A 119 -13.81 13.67 9.32
CA MET A 119 -12.57 13.45 8.56
C MET A 119 -12.76 12.39 7.47
N PRO A 120 -12.28 12.60 6.24
CA PRO A 120 -12.23 11.53 5.24
C PRO A 120 -11.15 10.50 5.57
N LEU A 121 -11.38 9.25 5.14
CA LEU A 121 -10.51 8.11 5.39
C LEU A 121 -10.10 7.42 4.09
N LEU A 122 -8.80 7.25 3.88
CA LEU A 122 -8.23 6.31 2.93
C LEU A 122 -7.78 5.05 3.70
N HIS A 123 -8.26 3.88 3.32
CA HIS A 123 -7.87 2.61 3.95
C HIS A 123 -7.12 1.74 2.96
N VAL A 124 -5.86 1.42 3.28
CA VAL A 124 -5.02 0.55 2.45
C VAL A 124 -5.42 -0.92 2.63
N SER A 125 -5.73 -1.59 1.52
CA SER A 125 -6.09 -3.00 1.46
C SER A 125 -5.17 -3.78 0.52
N THR A 126 -5.57 -4.97 0.10
CA THR A 126 -4.71 -5.98 -0.54
C THR A 126 -5.40 -6.69 -1.70
N ASP A 127 -4.58 -7.20 -2.62
CA ASP A 127 -4.95 -8.16 -3.67
C ASP A 127 -5.47 -9.50 -3.12
N TYR A 128 -5.13 -9.88 -1.88
CA TYR A 128 -5.58 -11.11 -1.22
C TYR A 128 -7.08 -11.18 -0.96
N VAL A 129 -7.83 -10.12 -1.21
CA VAL A 129 -9.30 -10.14 -1.16
C VAL A 129 -9.91 -10.91 -2.33
N PHE A 130 -9.15 -11.15 -3.39
CA PHE A 130 -9.56 -11.90 -4.57
C PHE A 130 -9.22 -13.40 -4.45
N PRO A 131 -9.87 -14.28 -5.27
CA PRO A 131 -9.59 -15.72 -5.24
C PRO A 131 -8.20 -16.10 -5.75
N GLY A 132 -7.56 -15.26 -6.58
CA GLY A 132 -6.19 -15.45 -7.01
C GLY A 132 -5.98 -16.42 -8.17
N ASP A 133 -6.99 -16.62 -9.03
CA ASP A 133 -7.01 -17.57 -10.15
C ASP A 133 -7.58 -16.98 -11.46
N ALA A 134 -7.59 -15.64 -11.57
CA ALA A 134 -8.03 -14.96 -12.80
C ALA A 134 -7.01 -15.13 -13.94
N ASP A 135 -7.48 -14.89 -15.17
CA ASP A 135 -6.69 -14.85 -16.40
C ASP A 135 -6.51 -13.42 -16.95
N ARG A 136 -7.02 -12.42 -16.23
CA ARG A 136 -6.90 -11.00 -16.51
C ARG A 136 -6.71 -10.21 -15.21
N PRO A 137 -6.22 -8.95 -15.29
CA PRO A 137 -6.17 -8.09 -14.10
C PRO A 137 -7.54 -7.93 -13.44
N TYR A 138 -7.57 -8.04 -12.11
CA TYR A 138 -8.78 -7.83 -11.32
C TYR A 138 -9.21 -6.37 -11.34
N GLU A 139 -10.47 -6.13 -11.64
CA GLU A 139 -11.11 -4.83 -11.47
C GLU A 139 -11.67 -4.67 -10.04
N PRO A 140 -11.83 -3.44 -9.52
CA PRO A 140 -12.37 -3.24 -8.17
C PRO A 140 -13.75 -3.84 -7.93
N GLY A 141 -14.56 -3.97 -8.98
CA GLY A 141 -15.91 -4.53 -8.95
C GLY A 141 -15.98 -6.04 -9.19
N ASP A 142 -14.85 -6.72 -9.39
CA ASP A 142 -14.85 -8.18 -9.55
C ASP A 142 -15.21 -8.88 -8.24
N ASP A 143 -15.75 -10.08 -8.34
CA ASP A 143 -16.13 -10.90 -7.20
C ASP A 143 -14.92 -11.19 -6.32
N THR A 144 -15.06 -10.88 -5.04
CA THR A 144 -14.06 -11.21 -4.02
C THR A 144 -14.23 -12.65 -3.54
N GLY A 145 -13.13 -13.32 -3.19
CA GLY A 145 -13.14 -14.71 -2.75
C GLY A 145 -11.83 -15.09 -2.04
N PRO A 146 -11.49 -14.44 -0.90
CA PRO A 146 -10.23 -14.63 -0.22
C PRO A 146 -10.06 -16.07 0.28
N ARG A 147 -8.88 -16.65 0.04
CA ARG A 147 -8.56 -18.05 0.43
C ARG A 147 -7.77 -18.16 1.72
N THR A 148 -7.37 -17.03 2.33
CA THR A 148 -6.54 -16.97 3.52
C THR A 148 -7.22 -16.20 4.64
N VAL A 149 -6.83 -16.42 5.90
CA VAL A 149 -7.30 -15.61 7.04
C VAL A 149 -6.95 -14.14 6.83
N TYR A 150 -5.75 -13.85 6.36
CA TYR A 150 -5.32 -12.49 6.02
C TYR A 150 -6.28 -11.83 5.02
N GLY A 151 -6.52 -12.47 3.87
CA GLY A 151 -7.41 -11.93 2.84
C GLY A 151 -8.85 -11.76 3.33
N ARG A 152 -9.38 -12.73 4.09
CA ARG A 152 -10.74 -12.64 4.68
C ARG A 152 -10.86 -11.46 5.64
N THR A 153 -9.93 -11.33 6.58
CA THR A 153 -9.97 -10.23 7.57
C THR A 153 -9.77 -8.87 6.92
N LYS A 154 -8.91 -8.76 5.87
CA LYS A 154 -8.79 -7.51 5.10
C LYS A 154 -10.10 -7.15 4.39
N LEU A 155 -10.76 -8.12 3.73
CA LEU A 155 -12.04 -7.89 3.06
C LEU A 155 -13.16 -7.50 4.05
N GLU A 156 -13.22 -8.15 5.20
CA GLU A 156 -14.19 -7.79 6.26
C GLU A 156 -13.92 -6.37 6.77
N GLY A 157 -12.65 -5.96 6.90
CA GLY A 157 -12.27 -4.60 7.25
C GLY A 157 -12.68 -3.57 6.19
N GLU A 158 -12.51 -3.87 4.88
CA GLU A 158 -13.04 -3.03 3.79
C GLU A 158 -14.55 -2.78 3.95
N ARG A 159 -15.31 -3.86 4.20
CA ARG A 159 -16.77 -3.80 4.37
C ARG A 159 -17.14 -2.95 5.59
N ALA A 160 -16.49 -3.20 6.72
CA ALA A 160 -16.75 -2.44 7.95
C ALA A 160 -16.47 -0.94 7.76
N VAL A 161 -15.40 -0.57 7.05
CA VAL A 161 -15.08 0.82 6.71
C VAL A 161 -16.15 1.42 5.80
N LEU A 162 -16.57 0.73 4.73
CA LEU A 162 -17.56 1.24 3.79
C LEU A 162 -18.97 1.36 4.40
N GLU A 163 -19.33 0.47 5.31
CA GLU A 163 -20.63 0.43 5.99
C GLU A 163 -20.71 1.37 7.20
N SER A 164 -19.59 1.92 7.69
CA SER A 164 -19.53 2.83 8.85
C SER A 164 -20.26 4.16 8.66
N GLY A 165 -20.57 4.53 7.41
CA GLY A 165 -21.09 5.85 7.06
C GLY A 165 -20.02 6.95 6.96
N ALA A 166 -18.73 6.64 7.15
CA ALA A 166 -17.64 7.58 6.92
C ALA A 166 -17.47 7.91 5.43
N ARG A 167 -16.91 9.08 5.16
CA ARG A 167 -16.41 9.41 3.81
C ARG A 167 -15.10 8.66 3.58
N ALA A 168 -15.19 7.41 3.14
CA ALA A 168 -14.05 6.51 3.07
C ALA A 168 -13.81 5.98 1.66
N TRP A 169 -12.54 5.71 1.35
CA TRP A 169 -12.05 5.05 0.14
C TRP A 169 -11.14 3.90 0.52
N ILE A 170 -11.29 2.79 -0.18
CA ILE A 170 -10.42 1.63 -0.07
C ILE A 170 -9.41 1.68 -1.21
N VAL A 171 -8.13 1.52 -0.90
CA VAL A 171 -7.06 1.43 -1.89
C VAL A 171 -6.38 0.07 -1.75
N ARG A 172 -6.69 -0.85 -2.66
CA ARG A 172 -6.04 -2.16 -2.73
C ARG A 172 -4.70 -2.04 -3.42
N THR A 173 -3.69 -2.70 -2.89
CA THR A 173 -2.33 -2.75 -3.43
C THR A 173 -1.78 -4.17 -3.35
N ALA A 174 -0.60 -4.43 -3.92
CA ALA A 174 0.02 -5.75 -3.98
C ALA A 174 1.55 -5.66 -3.83
N TRP A 175 2.17 -6.71 -3.30
CA TRP A 175 3.62 -6.95 -3.30
C TRP A 175 4.45 -5.73 -2.88
N VAL A 176 4.04 -5.06 -1.81
CA VAL A 176 4.69 -3.82 -1.34
C VAL A 176 6.11 -4.10 -0.85
N TYR A 177 7.06 -3.31 -1.34
CA TYR A 177 8.44 -3.31 -0.88
C TYR A 177 8.95 -1.87 -0.68
N GLY A 178 9.97 -1.71 0.18
CA GLY A 178 10.54 -0.40 0.46
C GLY A 178 11.73 -0.46 1.42
N ALA A 179 12.24 0.72 1.77
CA ALA A 179 13.38 0.87 2.65
C ALA A 179 13.09 0.43 4.10
N HIS A 180 11.83 0.45 4.51
CA HIS A 180 11.39 0.14 5.86
C HIS A 180 10.79 -1.26 5.98
N GLY A 181 10.83 -1.84 7.19
CA GLY A 181 10.27 -3.16 7.48
C GLY A 181 10.95 -4.31 6.72
N GLY A 182 10.36 -5.51 6.82
CA GLY A 182 10.75 -6.71 6.08
C GLY A 182 9.97 -6.80 4.77
N ASN A 183 10.63 -7.22 3.67
CA ASN A 183 9.98 -7.42 2.37
C ASN A 183 10.80 -8.37 1.48
N PHE A 184 10.23 -8.71 0.31
CA PHE A 184 10.83 -9.65 -0.60
C PHE A 184 12.19 -9.18 -1.13
N VAL A 185 12.33 -7.87 -1.48
CA VAL A 185 13.60 -7.31 -1.99
C VAL A 185 14.73 -7.49 -0.97
N LYS A 186 14.50 -7.15 0.30
CA LYS A 186 15.47 -7.37 1.38
C LYS A 186 15.76 -8.84 1.62
N THR A 187 14.76 -9.70 1.48
CA THR A 187 14.93 -11.15 1.62
C THR A 187 15.84 -11.69 0.51
N MET A 188 15.61 -11.28 -0.74
CA MET A 188 16.46 -11.66 -1.87
C MET A 188 17.89 -11.16 -1.70
N ALA A 189 18.07 -9.89 -1.31
CA ALA A 189 19.40 -9.32 -1.07
C ALA A 189 20.16 -10.06 0.03
N ARG A 190 19.50 -10.42 1.13
CA ARG A 190 20.10 -11.24 2.19
C ARG A 190 20.48 -12.64 1.73
N LEU A 191 19.58 -13.31 1.00
CA LEU A 191 19.83 -14.66 0.49
C LEU A 191 20.93 -14.68 -0.58
N ALA A 192 21.00 -13.66 -1.43
CA ALA A 192 22.05 -13.49 -2.43
C ALA A 192 23.47 -13.41 -1.84
N ALA A 193 23.58 -12.88 -0.61
CA ALA A 193 24.86 -12.86 0.13
C ALA A 193 25.20 -14.18 0.82
N GLN A 194 24.24 -15.09 0.99
CA GLN A 194 24.39 -16.34 1.75
C GLN A 194 24.43 -17.60 0.90
N ARG A 195 23.99 -17.53 -0.35
CA ARG A 195 23.82 -18.69 -1.24
C ARG A 195 24.30 -18.37 -2.64
N ASP A 196 24.93 -19.32 -3.29
CA ASP A 196 25.38 -19.16 -4.67
C ASP A 196 24.22 -19.16 -5.67
N GLU A 197 23.18 -19.96 -5.40
CA GLU A 197 21.98 -20.07 -6.23
C GLU A 197 20.71 -20.04 -5.36
N LEU A 198 19.61 -19.55 -5.93
CA LEU A 198 18.28 -19.54 -5.33
C LEU A 198 17.26 -20.16 -6.29
N SER A 199 16.26 -20.88 -5.74
CA SER A 199 15.06 -21.26 -6.48
C SER A 199 13.90 -20.39 -6.04
N VAL A 200 13.17 -19.79 -7.00
CA VAL A 200 12.06 -18.87 -6.75
C VAL A 200 10.89 -19.26 -7.65
N VAL A 201 9.67 -19.20 -7.10
CA VAL A 201 8.44 -19.60 -7.81
C VAL A 201 8.16 -18.71 -9.02
N ASP A 202 7.82 -19.35 -10.16
CA ASP A 202 7.55 -18.68 -11.45
C ASP A 202 6.08 -18.78 -11.86
N ASP A 203 5.27 -19.52 -11.12
CA ASP A 203 3.84 -19.76 -11.36
C ASP A 203 2.92 -18.89 -10.49
N GLN A 204 3.44 -17.81 -9.89
CA GLN A 204 2.69 -16.81 -9.14
C GLN A 204 2.95 -15.43 -9.76
N ILE A 205 1.90 -14.82 -10.31
CA ILE A 205 1.97 -13.55 -11.05
C ILE A 205 1.30 -12.44 -10.26
N GLY A 206 1.98 -11.30 -10.12
CA GLY A 206 1.47 -10.12 -9.42
C GLY A 206 2.19 -8.84 -9.85
N SER A 207 1.93 -7.74 -9.15
CA SER A 207 2.52 -6.43 -9.44
C SER A 207 3.35 -5.96 -8.24
N PRO A 208 4.69 -5.99 -8.33
CA PRO A 208 5.54 -5.38 -7.30
C PRO A 208 5.23 -3.90 -7.18
N THR A 209 5.08 -3.41 -5.93
CA THR A 209 4.74 -2.00 -5.69
C THR A 209 5.72 -1.38 -4.71
N TRP A 210 6.44 -0.36 -5.18
CA TRP A 210 7.34 0.41 -4.32
C TRP A 210 6.55 1.31 -3.36
N ALA A 211 6.82 1.19 -2.06
CA ALA A 211 6.09 1.90 -1.01
C ALA A 211 6.11 3.43 -1.20
N ALA A 212 7.20 4.01 -1.71
CA ALA A 212 7.27 5.44 -1.99
C ALA A 212 6.37 5.88 -3.16
N ASP A 213 6.22 5.04 -4.20
CA ASP A 213 5.29 5.33 -5.29
C ASP A 213 3.83 5.19 -4.82
N LEU A 214 3.52 4.14 -4.05
CA LEU A 214 2.20 3.99 -3.43
C LEU A 214 1.87 5.17 -2.51
N ALA A 215 2.83 5.63 -1.70
CA ALA A 215 2.65 6.80 -0.84
C ALA A 215 2.33 8.07 -1.65
N ARG A 216 3.01 8.30 -2.78
CA ARG A 216 2.70 9.43 -3.70
C ARG A 216 1.29 9.30 -4.27
N GLY A 217 0.89 8.11 -4.73
CA GLY A 217 -0.46 7.86 -5.22
C GLY A 217 -1.53 8.11 -4.15
N LEU A 218 -1.31 7.63 -2.93
CA LEU A 218 -2.22 7.88 -1.80
C LEU A 218 -2.36 9.38 -1.50
N LEU A 219 -1.27 10.15 -1.57
CA LEU A 219 -1.31 11.59 -1.37
C LEU A 219 -2.00 12.33 -2.53
N GLU A 220 -1.83 11.87 -3.77
CA GLU A 220 -2.57 12.40 -4.93
C GLU A 220 -4.08 12.19 -4.76
N LEU A 221 -4.51 11.02 -4.29
CA LEU A 221 -5.93 10.76 -3.96
C LEU A 221 -6.41 11.58 -2.76
N ALA A 222 -5.55 11.79 -1.76
CA ALA A 222 -5.89 12.53 -0.55
C ALA A 222 -6.29 13.98 -0.83
N ASP A 223 -5.67 14.64 -1.82
CA ASP A 223 -5.98 16.03 -2.20
C ASP A 223 -7.46 16.26 -2.56
N PRO A 224 -8.04 15.59 -3.59
CA PRO A 224 -9.45 15.76 -3.91
C PRO A 224 -10.37 15.21 -2.82
N VAL A 225 -9.96 14.17 -2.10
CA VAL A 225 -10.74 13.60 -0.99
C VAL A 225 -10.87 14.60 0.16
N ALA A 226 -9.78 15.25 0.58
CA ALA A 226 -9.79 16.28 1.60
C ALA A 226 -10.53 17.56 1.15
N ALA A 227 -10.50 17.85 -0.16
CA ALA A 227 -11.25 18.94 -0.76
C ALA A 227 -12.77 18.68 -0.87
N GLY A 228 -13.24 17.45 -0.61
CA GLY A 228 -14.65 17.05 -0.78
C GLY A 228 -15.04 16.73 -2.22
N THR A 229 -14.07 16.65 -3.12
CA THR A 229 -14.23 16.34 -4.56
C THR A 229 -13.64 14.98 -4.95
N GLY A 230 -13.45 14.11 -3.97
CA GLY A 230 -12.93 12.75 -4.20
C GLY A 230 -13.77 11.94 -5.19
N PRO A 231 -13.18 10.91 -5.82
CA PRO A 231 -13.87 10.12 -6.85
C PRO A 231 -15.11 9.43 -6.28
N GLN A 232 -16.11 9.19 -7.14
CA GLN A 232 -17.33 8.47 -6.75
C GLN A 232 -17.05 6.98 -6.50
N GLN A 233 -16.11 6.40 -7.27
CA GLN A 233 -15.61 5.04 -7.04
C GLN A 233 -14.92 4.97 -5.68
N ARG A 234 -15.46 4.15 -4.78
CA ARG A 234 -14.97 4.04 -3.40
C ARG A 234 -13.90 2.98 -3.19
N VAL A 235 -13.75 2.07 -4.13
CA VAL A 235 -12.71 1.04 -4.13
C VAL A 235 -11.82 1.27 -5.35
N LEU A 236 -10.55 1.45 -5.12
CA LEU A 236 -9.54 1.72 -6.15
C LEU A 236 -8.37 0.75 -6.01
N HIS A 237 -7.65 0.53 -7.10
CA HIS A 237 -6.42 -0.24 -7.11
C HIS A 237 -5.23 0.67 -7.39
N CYS A 238 -4.15 0.54 -6.61
CA CYS A 238 -2.94 1.33 -6.76
C CYS A 238 -1.71 0.43 -6.62
N THR A 239 -1.11 0.06 -7.76
CA THR A 239 0.14 -0.70 -7.87
C THR A 239 1.04 -0.06 -8.90
N ASN A 240 2.34 -0.33 -8.87
CA ASN A 240 3.17 -0.01 -10.02
C ASN A 240 2.67 -0.77 -11.25
N ALA A 241 2.78 -0.13 -12.43
CA ALA A 241 2.28 -0.67 -13.68
C ALA A 241 3.02 -1.94 -14.12
N GLY A 242 2.29 -2.84 -14.78
CA GLY A 242 2.81 -4.12 -15.26
C GLY A 242 2.70 -5.24 -14.23
N SER A 243 3.12 -6.42 -14.65
CA SER A 243 3.08 -7.64 -13.85
C SER A 243 4.32 -8.48 -14.08
N THR A 244 4.64 -9.37 -13.14
CA THR A 244 5.77 -10.28 -13.22
C THR A 244 5.57 -11.47 -12.29
N SER A 245 6.38 -12.53 -12.44
CA SER A 245 6.47 -13.58 -11.44
C SER A 245 7.45 -13.21 -10.32
N TRP A 246 7.37 -13.92 -9.18
CA TRP A 246 8.39 -13.77 -8.13
C TRP A 246 9.80 -14.13 -8.63
N PHE A 247 9.91 -15.11 -9.53
CA PHE A 247 11.17 -15.50 -10.16
C PHE A 247 11.79 -14.35 -10.97
N GLU A 248 11.04 -13.76 -11.90
CA GLU A 248 11.56 -12.65 -12.70
C GLU A 248 11.81 -11.39 -11.86
N PHE A 249 10.99 -11.16 -10.82
CA PHE A 249 11.25 -10.08 -9.88
C PHE A 249 12.54 -10.31 -9.10
N ALA A 250 12.82 -11.53 -8.65
CA ALA A 250 14.08 -11.88 -7.99
C ALA A 250 15.29 -11.68 -8.91
N ARG A 251 15.18 -12.04 -10.19
CA ARG A 251 16.23 -11.79 -11.20
C ARG A 251 16.52 -10.30 -11.37
N ALA A 252 15.47 -9.48 -11.46
CA ALA A 252 15.62 -8.04 -11.52
C ALA A 252 16.30 -7.47 -10.28
N ILE A 253 15.95 -7.96 -9.08
CA ILE A 253 16.62 -7.58 -7.82
C ILE A 253 18.12 -7.92 -7.86
N PHE A 254 18.49 -9.11 -8.37
CA PHE A 254 19.90 -9.50 -8.52
C PHE A 254 20.65 -8.56 -9.46
N ALA A 255 20.03 -8.17 -10.58
CA ALA A 255 20.61 -7.19 -11.49
C ALA A 255 20.87 -5.83 -10.80
N GLU A 256 19.92 -5.31 -10.03
CA GLU A 256 20.06 -4.07 -9.26
C GLU A 256 21.13 -4.16 -8.15
N LEU A 257 21.36 -5.36 -7.62
CA LEU A 257 22.46 -5.62 -6.69
C LEU A 257 23.84 -5.70 -7.38
N GLY A 258 23.88 -5.71 -8.72
CA GLY A 258 25.09 -5.94 -9.50
C GLY A 258 25.56 -7.40 -9.52
N LEU A 259 24.62 -8.34 -9.28
CA LEU A 259 24.85 -9.78 -9.26
C LEU A 259 24.35 -10.44 -10.55
N ASP A 260 24.84 -11.64 -10.87
CA ASP A 260 24.36 -12.41 -12.01
C ASP A 260 22.91 -12.89 -11.78
N PRO A 261 21.91 -12.45 -12.59
CA PRO A 261 20.52 -12.91 -12.49
C PRO A 261 20.34 -14.42 -12.74
N ASN A 262 21.29 -15.09 -13.40
CA ASN A 262 21.25 -16.52 -13.66
C ASN A 262 21.50 -17.36 -12.40
N ARG A 263 21.88 -16.76 -11.28
CA ARG A 263 21.91 -17.39 -9.96
C ARG A 263 20.50 -17.65 -9.40
N VAL A 264 19.47 -17.11 -10.02
CA VAL A 264 18.07 -17.37 -9.66
C VAL A 264 17.50 -18.38 -10.66
N ASN A 265 17.04 -19.51 -10.15
CA ASN A 265 16.44 -20.60 -10.91
C ASN A 265 14.91 -20.61 -10.70
N PRO A 266 14.09 -20.88 -11.73
CA PRO A 266 12.66 -20.99 -11.57
C PRO A 266 12.29 -22.31 -10.85
N CYS A 267 11.22 -22.28 -10.06
CA CYS A 267 10.56 -23.46 -9.54
C CYS A 267 9.04 -23.25 -9.55
N THR A 268 8.27 -24.31 -9.28
CA THR A 268 6.82 -24.20 -9.17
C THR A 268 6.40 -24.07 -7.70
N SER A 269 5.17 -23.62 -7.46
CA SER A 269 4.58 -23.62 -6.12
C SER A 269 4.49 -25.01 -5.51
N ALA A 270 4.41 -26.06 -6.34
CA ALA A 270 4.44 -27.46 -5.89
C ALA A 270 5.80 -27.87 -5.33
N ASP A 271 6.90 -27.32 -5.88
CA ASP A 271 8.27 -27.58 -5.43
C ASP A 271 8.61 -26.79 -4.15
N TYR A 272 7.87 -25.73 -3.88
CA TYR A 272 8.07 -24.86 -2.71
C TYR A 272 6.77 -24.70 -1.90
N PRO A 273 6.30 -25.76 -1.23
CA PRO A 273 5.05 -25.72 -0.49
C PRO A 273 5.11 -24.72 0.65
N THR A 274 4.17 -23.79 0.67
CA THR A 274 3.96 -22.82 1.75
C THR A 274 2.81 -23.28 2.65
N ARG A 275 2.83 -22.84 3.92
CA ARG A 275 1.78 -23.17 4.89
C ARG A 275 0.41 -22.62 4.46
N THR A 276 0.43 -21.46 3.83
CA THR A 276 -0.76 -20.75 3.36
C THR A 276 -0.75 -20.71 1.83
N PRO A 277 -1.84 -21.02 1.14
CA PRO A 277 -1.90 -20.93 -0.31
C PRO A 277 -1.62 -19.49 -0.78
N ARG A 278 -0.83 -19.38 -1.84
CA ARG A 278 -0.54 -18.09 -2.48
C ARG A 278 -1.36 -17.97 -3.77
N PRO A 279 -1.83 -16.76 -4.14
CA PRO A 279 -2.50 -16.55 -5.41
C PRO A 279 -1.59 -16.92 -6.59
N ALA A 280 -2.12 -17.68 -7.55
CA ALA A 280 -1.41 -17.93 -8.81
C ALA A 280 -1.41 -16.67 -9.69
N TYR A 281 -2.47 -15.86 -9.59
CA TYR A 281 -2.60 -14.60 -10.31
C TYR A 281 -3.28 -13.54 -9.44
N SER A 282 -2.59 -12.44 -9.15
CA SER A 282 -3.11 -11.38 -8.27
C SER A 282 -2.93 -9.96 -8.83
N VAL A 283 -2.75 -9.84 -10.15
CA VAL A 283 -2.58 -8.54 -10.81
C VAL A 283 -3.83 -7.70 -10.65
N LEU A 284 -3.66 -6.46 -10.20
CA LEU A 284 -4.73 -5.48 -10.04
C LEU A 284 -4.77 -4.54 -11.26
N SER A 285 -5.96 -4.27 -11.78
CA SER A 285 -6.16 -3.30 -12.86
C SER A 285 -6.03 -1.87 -12.35
N GLU A 286 -5.37 -1.02 -13.11
CA GLU A 286 -5.24 0.42 -12.84
C GLU A 286 -6.35 1.26 -13.49
N ASN A 287 -7.31 0.63 -14.19
CA ASN A 287 -8.34 1.35 -14.96
C ASN A 287 -9.15 2.31 -14.09
N ALA A 288 -9.70 1.82 -12.97
CA ALA A 288 -10.49 2.65 -12.07
C ALA A 288 -9.67 3.82 -11.46
N TRP A 289 -8.37 3.63 -11.24
CA TRP A 289 -7.45 4.69 -10.80
C TRP A 289 -7.34 5.79 -11.86
N ARG A 290 -7.14 5.39 -13.11
CA ARG A 290 -7.04 6.29 -14.27
C ARG A 290 -8.37 7.00 -14.56
N GLU A 291 -9.49 6.29 -14.48
CA GLU A 291 -10.84 6.84 -14.66
C GLU A 291 -11.20 7.85 -13.55
N ALA A 292 -10.64 7.68 -12.34
CA ALA A 292 -10.74 8.65 -11.25
C ALA A 292 -9.91 9.94 -11.47
N GLY A 293 -9.18 10.04 -12.61
CA GLY A 293 -8.33 11.18 -12.94
C GLY A 293 -6.99 11.18 -12.21
N LEU A 294 -6.62 10.06 -11.60
CA LEU A 294 -5.36 9.90 -10.86
C LEU A 294 -4.25 9.39 -11.79
N THR A 295 -3.01 9.76 -11.48
CA THR A 295 -1.83 9.38 -12.28
C THR A 295 -1.49 7.90 -12.03
N PRO A 296 -1.49 7.02 -13.04
CA PRO A 296 -0.99 5.67 -12.92
C PRO A 296 0.46 5.66 -12.44
N LEU A 297 0.79 4.73 -11.57
CA LEU A 297 2.18 4.61 -11.11
C LEU A 297 3.06 4.11 -12.25
N ARG A 298 4.36 4.43 -12.18
CA ARG A 298 5.35 4.01 -13.19
C ARG A 298 5.45 2.48 -13.30
N PRO A 299 6.05 1.94 -14.40
CA PRO A 299 6.35 0.51 -14.50
C PRO A 299 7.16 0.01 -13.29
N TRP A 300 6.89 -1.22 -12.87
CA TRP A 300 7.55 -1.80 -11.69
C TRP A 300 9.08 -1.89 -11.83
N GLN A 301 9.59 -2.06 -13.06
CA GLN A 301 11.04 -2.08 -13.35
C GLN A 301 11.66 -0.72 -13.02
N ASP A 302 11.04 0.35 -13.49
CA ASP A 302 11.51 1.73 -13.24
C ASP A 302 11.42 2.06 -11.75
N ALA A 303 10.36 1.57 -11.08
CA ALA A 303 10.20 1.73 -9.64
C ALA A 303 11.29 0.98 -8.85
N LEU A 304 11.66 -0.23 -9.28
CA LEU A 304 12.75 -0.99 -8.66
C LEU A 304 14.09 -0.28 -8.82
N GLY A 305 14.44 0.15 -10.04
CA GLY A 305 15.66 0.90 -10.31
C GLY A 305 15.75 2.18 -9.47
N GLU A 306 14.67 2.97 -9.39
CA GLU A 306 14.62 4.18 -8.56
C GLU A 306 14.73 3.88 -7.06
N ALA A 307 14.10 2.80 -6.58
CA ALA A 307 14.21 2.36 -5.19
C ALA A 307 15.66 2.03 -4.82
N PHE A 308 16.40 1.36 -5.72
CA PHE A 308 17.82 1.08 -5.51
C PHE A 308 18.70 2.34 -5.63
N ALA A 309 18.38 3.26 -6.53
CA ALA A 309 19.09 4.52 -6.67
C ALA A 309 18.97 5.42 -5.42
N THR A 310 17.77 5.49 -4.84
CA THR A 310 17.46 6.39 -3.72
C THR A 310 17.67 5.74 -2.34
N SER A 311 17.43 4.44 -2.22
CA SER A 311 17.42 3.71 -0.95
C SER A 311 18.29 2.45 -0.97
N GLY A 312 19.18 2.30 -1.94
CA GLY A 312 20.00 1.09 -2.14
C GLY A 312 20.78 0.62 -0.90
N GLY A 313 21.15 1.55 -0.02
CA GLY A 313 21.78 1.23 1.26
C GLY A 313 20.88 0.45 2.23
N ALA A 314 19.54 0.57 2.10
CA ALA A 314 18.57 -0.17 2.91
C ALA A 314 18.31 -1.59 2.38
N PHE A 315 18.57 -1.83 1.08
CA PHE A 315 18.40 -3.14 0.44
C PHE A 315 19.69 -3.98 0.45
N ARG A 316 20.86 -3.35 0.48
CA ARG A 316 22.14 -4.06 0.54
C ARG A 316 22.38 -4.60 1.94
N HIS A 317 22.64 -5.89 2.05
CA HIS A 317 23.01 -6.50 3.32
C HIS A 317 24.35 -5.89 3.78
N ARG A 318 24.35 -5.19 4.93
CA ARG A 318 25.60 -4.83 5.62
C ARG A 318 26.06 -6.10 6.33
N GLY A 319 27.14 -6.70 5.84
CA GLY A 319 27.77 -7.86 6.43
C GLY A 319 28.18 -7.66 7.89
#